data_139ca2de4433788127c7377e681a71b9
#
_entry.id   139ca2de4433788127c7377e681a71b9
#
_cell.length_a   1.000
_cell.length_b   1.000
_cell.length_c   1.000
_cell.angle_alpha   90.00
_cell.angle_beta   90.00
_cell.angle_gamma   90.00
#
_symmetry.space_group_name_H-M   'P 1'
#
loop_
_entity.id
_entity.type
_entity.pdbx_description
1 polymer ?
#
loop_
_entity_poly.entity_id
_entity_poly.type
_entity_poly.pdbx_seq_one_letter_code
_entity_poly.pdbx_strand_id
1 'polypeptide(L)'
;MPSFYMHERAALTSLGELCDKSAAALGACGPDALYFSGAGELRALGKRLHCERTSEFLVYILRACADDAACRDYAMGFLSHYAVDVAFHPFVYALSTMPLGYSSLRHIATERALDAWLMGISRVPRASAPDESEISEINARLGAAIMLWQPDTKLDAAELKRALKRCMGLGGALGRLGGEPGALRVDDEAGMEQLVSPDQLQAFALSGWRNPWTGIVSCDGPFELLGAALKRTDELIAAARLYWRGMMDASTLCAVLGDRSYLSGEYWRTSPPPEPLEAGRLRAVKRVFMGAKSKAKK
;
A
#
# COMPACT_ATOMS: atom_id res chain seq x y z
N MET A 1 4.74 -6.68 1.22
CA MET A 1 5.46 -5.51 1.79
C MET A 1 5.31 -4.38 0.82
N PRO A 2 5.02 -3.19 1.28
CA PRO A 2 4.53 -2.10 0.45
C PRO A 2 5.58 -1.57 -0.54
N SER A 3 5.06 -1.06 -1.65
CA SER A 3 5.76 -0.22 -2.63
C SER A 3 6.01 1.17 -2.00
N PHE A 4 7.08 1.31 -1.26
CA PHE A 4 7.37 2.54 -0.52
C PHE A 4 7.65 3.74 -1.43
N TYR A 5 8.37 3.50 -2.53
CA TYR A 5 8.77 4.60 -3.41
C TYR A 5 7.58 5.17 -4.18
N MET A 6 6.71 4.31 -4.69
CA MET A 6 5.52 4.75 -5.42
C MET A 6 4.58 5.57 -4.55
N HIS A 7 4.28 5.09 -3.34
CA HIS A 7 3.42 5.80 -2.39
C HIS A 7 4.00 7.16 -2.00
N GLU A 8 5.29 7.20 -1.67
CA GLU A 8 6.00 8.43 -1.33
C GLU A 8 6.00 9.42 -2.50
N ARG A 9 6.29 8.95 -3.72
CA ARG A 9 6.32 9.81 -4.90
C ARG A 9 4.94 10.36 -5.25
N ALA A 10 3.88 9.56 -5.14
CA ALA A 10 2.52 10.03 -5.34
C ALA A 10 2.15 11.13 -4.34
N ALA A 11 2.43 10.93 -3.06
CA ALA A 11 2.17 11.93 -2.02
C ALA A 11 2.92 13.24 -2.28
N LEU A 12 4.23 13.17 -2.50
CA LEU A 12 5.07 14.36 -2.69
C LEU A 12 4.76 15.09 -4.01
N THR A 13 4.32 14.39 -5.03
CA THR A 13 3.89 15.01 -6.30
C THR A 13 2.63 15.83 -6.10
N SER A 14 1.62 15.32 -5.39
CA SER A 14 0.36 16.00 -5.13
C SER A 14 0.47 17.12 -4.08
N LEU A 15 1.38 16.98 -3.11
CA LEU A 15 1.57 17.99 -2.06
C LEU A 15 2.46 19.16 -2.50
N GLY A 16 3.41 18.92 -3.39
CA GLY A 16 4.35 19.92 -3.92
C GLY A 16 5.48 20.24 -2.95
N GLU A 17 6.19 21.34 -3.25
CA GLU A 17 7.46 21.68 -2.57
C GLU A 17 7.29 22.28 -1.16
N LEU A 18 6.11 22.78 -0.81
CA LEU A 18 5.87 23.49 0.44
C LEU A 18 5.45 22.58 1.61
N CYS A 19 5.33 21.27 1.38
CA CYS A 19 4.99 20.33 2.43
C CYS A 19 6.22 19.91 3.24
N ASP A 20 5.98 19.42 4.46
CA ASP A 20 6.95 18.64 5.19
C ASP A 20 7.11 17.27 4.52
N LYS A 21 8.20 17.13 3.75
CA LYS A 21 8.44 15.92 2.93
C LYS A 21 8.64 14.68 3.78
N SER A 22 9.19 14.82 4.98
CA SER A 22 9.45 13.71 5.90
C SER A 22 8.16 13.18 6.51
N ALA A 23 7.31 14.07 6.99
CA ALA A 23 5.99 13.74 7.52
C ALA A 23 5.08 13.15 6.43
N ALA A 24 5.04 13.77 5.25
CA ALA A 24 4.28 13.29 4.11
C ALA A 24 4.71 11.88 3.66
N ALA A 25 6.04 11.61 3.60
CA ALA A 25 6.58 10.31 3.25
C ALA A 25 6.24 9.24 4.29
N LEU A 26 6.30 9.58 5.59
CA LEU A 26 5.84 8.68 6.65
C LEU A 26 4.33 8.41 6.52
N GLY A 27 3.53 9.43 6.24
CA GLY A 27 2.10 9.29 5.96
C GLY A 27 1.81 8.39 4.77
N ALA A 28 2.62 8.51 3.71
CA ALA A 28 2.52 7.66 2.53
C ALA A 28 2.79 6.16 2.79
N CYS A 29 3.35 5.80 3.95
CA CYS A 29 3.37 4.41 4.39
C CYS A 29 1.97 3.90 4.80
N GLY A 30 1.02 4.77 5.09
CA GLY A 30 -0.34 4.41 5.45
C GLY A 30 -0.43 3.39 6.60
N PRO A 31 -1.41 2.49 6.58
CA PRO A 31 -1.56 1.43 7.57
C PRO A 31 -0.47 0.36 7.48
N ASP A 32 0.31 0.32 6.40
CA ASP A 32 1.41 -0.62 6.22
C ASP A 32 2.52 -0.45 7.25
N ALA A 33 2.68 0.75 7.80
CA ALA A 33 3.59 0.99 8.90
C ALA A 33 3.36 0.02 10.08
N LEU A 34 2.11 -0.42 10.29
CA LEU A 34 1.76 -1.35 11.36
C LEU A 34 2.26 -2.78 11.14
N TYR A 35 2.55 -3.17 9.89
CA TYR A 35 3.14 -4.49 9.60
C TYR A 35 4.58 -4.64 10.11
N PHE A 36 5.26 -3.52 10.41
CA PHE A 36 6.59 -3.51 10.99
C PHE A 36 6.60 -3.62 12.52
N SER A 37 5.42 -3.77 13.13
CA SER A 37 5.30 -4.08 14.55
C SER A 37 5.76 -5.50 14.88
N GLY A 38 6.40 -5.67 16.04
CA GLY A 38 6.61 -6.96 16.67
C GLY A 38 5.32 -7.55 17.27
N ALA A 39 4.31 -6.71 17.56
CA ALA A 39 3.05 -7.12 18.16
C ALA A 39 2.04 -7.58 17.10
N GLY A 40 1.50 -8.80 17.28
CA GLY A 40 0.50 -9.36 16.38
C GLY A 40 -0.78 -8.54 16.31
N GLU A 41 -1.19 -7.88 17.40
CA GLU A 41 -2.36 -7.01 17.47
C GLU A 41 -2.25 -5.80 16.53
N LEU A 42 -1.11 -5.11 16.49
CA LEU A 42 -0.90 -3.98 15.58
C LEU A 42 -0.89 -4.42 14.11
N ARG A 43 -0.30 -5.59 13.81
CA ARG A 43 -0.37 -6.14 12.45
C ARG A 43 -1.79 -6.52 12.04
N ALA A 44 -2.58 -7.09 12.96
CA ALA A 44 -3.99 -7.37 12.71
C ALA A 44 -4.79 -6.08 12.48
N LEU A 45 -4.49 -5.04 13.26
CA LEU A 45 -5.07 -3.71 13.09
C LEU A 45 -4.73 -3.12 11.70
N GLY A 46 -3.47 -3.22 11.27
CA GLY A 46 -3.06 -2.81 9.92
C GLY A 46 -3.89 -3.47 8.83
N LYS A 47 -4.11 -4.79 8.91
CA LYS A 47 -4.99 -5.52 7.97
C LYS A 47 -6.42 -4.98 7.96
N ARG A 48 -6.99 -4.70 9.13
CA ARG A 48 -8.36 -4.19 9.24
C ARG A 48 -8.47 -2.77 8.67
N LEU A 49 -7.49 -1.92 8.90
CA LEU A 49 -7.45 -0.56 8.34
C LEU A 49 -7.42 -0.55 6.80
N HIS A 50 -6.90 -1.60 6.15
CA HIS A 50 -6.97 -1.73 4.69
C HIS A 50 -8.34 -2.12 4.16
N CYS A 51 -9.23 -2.63 5.00
CA CYS A 51 -10.47 -3.26 4.53
C CYS A 51 -11.74 -2.70 5.16
N GLU A 52 -11.70 -2.25 6.43
CA GLU A 52 -12.89 -2.00 7.22
C GLU A 52 -13.04 -0.51 7.54
N ARG A 53 -14.22 0.06 7.29
CA ARG A 53 -14.56 1.45 7.66
C ARG A 53 -13.44 2.43 7.33
N THR A 54 -12.91 2.32 6.11
CA THR A 54 -11.70 3.04 5.68
C THR A 54 -11.93 4.54 5.67
N SER A 55 -13.08 5.01 5.14
CA SER A 55 -13.43 6.42 5.12
C SER A 55 -13.58 7.01 6.52
N GLU A 56 -14.16 6.25 7.44
CA GLU A 56 -14.32 6.69 8.84
C GLU A 56 -12.94 6.87 9.52
N PHE A 57 -12.03 5.92 9.33
CA PHE A 57 -10.67 6.05 9.85
C PHE A 57 -9.94 7.26 9.25
N LEU A 58 -10.08 7.49 7.95
CA LEU A 58 -9.49 8.65 7.27
C LEU A 58 -10.03 9.98 7.82
N VAL A 59 -11.32 10.05 8.19
CA VAL A 59 -11.87 11.23 8.88
C VAL A 59 -11.22 11.40 10.26
N TYR A 60 -11.03 10.33 11.02
CA TYR A 60 -10.40 10.41 12.34
C TYR A 60 -8.94 10.87 12.28
N ILE A 61 -8.15 10.36 11.33
CA ILE A 61 -6.76 10.80 11.20
C ILE A 61 -6.67 12.26 10.75
N LEU A 62 -7.51 12.70 9.83
CA LEU A 62 -7.60 14.12 9.43
C LEU A 62 -7.99 15.01 10.59
N ARG A 63 -8.95 14.59 11.43
CA ARG A 63 -9.35 15.31 12.62
C ARG A 63 -8.23 15.39 13.66
N ALA A 64 -7.55 14.28 13.90
CA ALA A 64 -6.46 14.22 14.89
C ALA A 64 -5.25 15.07 14.48
N CYS A 65 -5.04 15.30 13.19
CA CYS A 65 -3.91 16.05 12.65
C CYS A 65 -4.23 17.53 12.33
N ALA A 66 -5.44 18.02 12.66
CA ALA A 66 -5.94 19.31 12.17
C ALA A 66 -5.17 20.56 12.64
N ASP A 67 -4.53 20.52 13.79
CA ASP A 67 -3.93 21.66 14.49
C ASP A 67 -2.40 21.78 14.34
N ASP A 68 -1.74 20.80 13.68
CA ASP A 68 -0.31 20.79 13.45
C ASP A 68 0.02 20.63 11.96
N ALA A 69 0.97 21.42 11.45
CA ALA A 69 1.29 21.47 10.03
C ALA A 69 1.93 20.18 9.52
N ALA A 70 2.93 19.64 10.22
CA ALA A 70 3.60 18.40 9.84
C ALA A 70 2.65 17.19 9.94
N CYS A 71 1.79 17.16 10.98
CA CYS A 71 0.76 16.14 11.11
C CYS A 71 -0.29 16.23 9.99
N ARG A 72 -0.65 17.44 9.51
CA ARG A 72 -1.49 17.57 8.30
C ARG A 72 -0.84 16.98 7.08
N ASP A 73 0.46 17.22 6.86
CA ASP A 73 1.19 16.65 5.74
C ASP A 73 1.28 15.12 5.86
N TYR A 74 1.49 14.60 7.08
CA TYR A 74 1.36 13.16 7.36
C TYR A 74 -0.02 12.62 6.99
N ALA A 75 -1.10 13.27 7.42
CA ALA A 75 -2.46 12.82 7.10
C ALA A 75 -2.76 12.88 5.60
N MET A 76 -2.25 13.90 4.88
CA MET A 76 -2.36 13.97 3.42
C MET A 76 -1.55 12.88 2.72
N GLY A 77 -0.36 12.54 3.23
CA GLY A 77 0.39 11.37 2.79
C GLY A 77 -0.41 10.08 2.97
N PHE A 78 -1.12 9.93 4.10
CA PHE A 78 -1.99 8.78 4.35
C PHE A 78 -3.18 8.70 3.37
N LEU A 79 -3.77 9.83 2.98
CA LEU A 79 -4.78 9.88 1.91
C LEU A 79 -4.20 9.45 0.56
N SER A 80 -2.96 9.85 0.26
CA SER A 80 -2.28 9.42 -0.96
C SER A 80 -2.05 7.92 -0.98
N HIS A 81 -1.63 7.32 0.14
CA HIS A 81 -1.50 5.87 0.25
C HIS A 81 -2.82 5.17 -0.10
N TYR A 82 -3.93 5.63 0.50
CA TYR A 82 -5.26 5.10 0.19
C TYR A 82 -5.59 5.17 -1.31
N ALA A 83 -5.34 6.32 -1.95
CA ALA A 83 -5.65 6.50 -3.36
C ALA A 83 -4.79 5.58 -4.26
N VAL A 84 -3.50 5.42 -3.94
CA VAL A 84 -2.58 4.55 -4.68
C VAL A 84 -2.99 3.09 -4.54
N ASP A 85 -3.25 2.62 -3.33
CA ASP A 85 -3.66 1.24 -3.09
C ASP A 85 -4.97 0.90 -3.79
N VAL A 86 -5.98 1.75 -3.67
CA VAL A 86 -7.27 1.57 -4.36
C VAL A 86 -7.11 1.45 -5.88
N ALA A 87 -6.16 2.19 -6.46
CA ALA A 87 -5.90 2.16 -7.90
C ALA A 87 -5.06 0.94 -8.32
N PHE A 88 -3.99 0.63 -7.58
CA PHE A 88 -3.00 -0.36 -8.02
C PHE A 88 -3.27 -1.78 -7.54
N HIS A 89 -3.84 -1.99 -6.36
CA HIS A 89 -3.99 -3.34 -5.81
C HIS A 89 -4.83 -4.28 -6.69
N PRO A 90 -5.90 -3.85 -7.39
CA PRO A 90 -6.57 -4.74 -8.34
C PRO A 90 -5.62 -5.32 -9.40
N PHE A 91 -4.70 -4.51 -9.93
CA PHE A 91 -3.66 -4.94 -10.87
C PHE A 91 -2.63 -5.84 -10.20
N VAL A 92 -2.13 -5.45 -9.02
CA VAL A 92 -1.15 -6.23 -8.25
C VAL A 92 -1.72 -7.61 -7.90
N TYR A 93 -2.97 -7.67 -7.43
CA TYR A 93 -3.62 -8.95 -7.13
C TYR A 93 -3.88 -9.79 -8.38
N ALA A 94 -4.27 -9.18 -9.51
CA ALA A 94 -4.44 -9.90 -10.76
C ALA A 94 -3.15 -10.60 -11.19
N LEU A 95 -2.01 -9.88 -11.15
CA LEU A 95 -0.70 -10.45 -11.46
C LEU A 95 -0.25 -11.47 -10.41
N SER A 96 -0.60 -11.27 -9.15
CA SER A 96 -0.18 -12.15 -8.03
C SER A 96 -1.02 -13.43 -7.92
N THR A 97 -2.16 -13.50 -8.62
CA THR A 97 -3.09 -14.65 -8.55
C THR A 97 -2.86 -15.66 -9.67
N MET A 98 -2.18 -15.31 -10.74
CA MET A 98 -1.98 -16.20 -11.91
C MET A 98 -0.72 -17.06 -11.80
N PRO A 99 -0.70 -18.29 -12.36
CA PRO A 99 -1.82 -19.13 -12.82
C PRO A 99 -2.38 -20.06 -11.73
N LEU A 100 -1.77 -20.10 -10.54
CA LEU A 100 -2.00 -21.14 -9.52
C LEU A 100 -2.75 -20.66 -8.28
N GLY A 101 -3.26 -19.43 -8.29
CA GLY A 101 -3.89 -18.75 -7.17
C GLY A 101 -3.00 -17.64 -6.61
N TYR A 102 -3.44 -17.00 -5.52
CA TYR A 102 -2.73 -15.88 -4.92
C TYR A 102 -1.41 -16.30 -4.25
N SER A 103 -0.33 -15.58 -4.57
CA SER A 103 0.98 -15.72 -3.94
C SER A 103 1.40 -14.41 -3.29
N SER A 104 1.63 -14.41 -1.98
CA SER A 104 2.13 -13.23 -1.24
C SER A 104 3.54 -12.82 -1.70
N LEU A 105 4.38 -13.78 -2.10
CA LEU A 105 5.72 -13.48 -2.61
C LEU A 105 5.65 -12.80 -3.97
N ARG A 106 4.74 -13.23 -4.86
CA ARG A 106 4.51 -12.57 -6.14
C ARG A 106 3.92 -11.18 -5.95
N HIS A 107 3.05 -10.99 -4.98
CA HIS A 107 2.53 -9.67 -4.60
C HIS A 107 3.67 -8.72 -4.23
N ILE A 108 4.55 -9.12 -3.32
CA ILE A 108 5.73 -8.35 -2.93
C ILE A 108 6.65 -8.07 -4.14
N ALA A 109 6.87 -9.06 -4.99
CA ALA A 109 7.71 -8.90 -6.18
C ALA A 109 7.10 -7.91 -7.18
N THR A 110 5.77 -7.95 -7.37
CA THR A 110 5.04 -7.01 -8.23
C THR A 110 5.15 -5.58 -7.72
N GLU A 111 4.94 -5.35 -6.43
CA GLU A 111 5.07 -4.01 -5.83
C GLU A 111 6.50 -3.46 -5.95
N ARG A 112 7.51 -4.31 -5.76
CA ARG A 112 8.91 -3.90 -5.95
C ARG A 112 9.24 -3.60 -7.42
N ALA A 113 8.64 -4.33 -8.35
CA ALA A 113 8.80 -4.04 -9.77
C ALA A 113 8.16 -2.68 -10.14
N LEU A 114 7.02 -2.34 -9.53
CA LEU A 114 6.40 -1.01 -9.66
C LEU A 114 7.30 0.09 -9.10
N ASP A 115 7.91 -0.11 -7.92
CA ASP A 115 8.90 0.83 -7.37
C ASP A 115 10.10 0.99 -8.32
N ALA A 116 10.67 -0.11 -8.82
CA ALA A 116 11.81 -0.09 -9.73
C ALA A 116 11.45 0.63 -11.05
N TRP A 117 10.26 0.36 -11.60
CA TRP A 117 9.73 1.05 -12.77
C TRP A 117 9.68 2.57 -12.55
N LEU A 118 9.11 3.02 -11.45
CA LEU A 118 8.97 4.45 -11.16
C LEU A 118 10.31 5.10 -10.84
N MET A 119 11.22 4.41 -10.15
CA MET A 119 12.59 4.88 -9.90
C MET A 119 13.37 5.09 -11.20
N GLY A 120 13.19 4.22 -12.18
CA GLY A 120 13.82 4.35 -13.50
C GLY A 120 13.39 5.62 -14.24
N ILE A 121 12.15 6.07 -14.04
CA ILE A 121 11.59 7.26 -14.69
C ILE A 121 11.87 8.52 -13.87
N SER A 122 11.54 8.50 -12.57
CA SER A 122 11.53 9.68 -11.70
C SER A 122 12.94 10.14 -11.31
N ARG A 123 13.84 9.20 -11.00
CA ARG A 123 15.22 9.45 -10.52
C ARG A 123 15.34 10.40 -9.33
N VAL A 124 14.26 10.61 -8.59
CA VAL A 124 14.23 11.48 -7.41
C VAL A 124 14.57 10.66 -6.17
N PRO A 125 15.49 11.10 -5.31
CA PRO A 125 15.80 10.41 -4.07
C PRO A 125 14.57 10.35 -3.15
N ARG A 126 14.55 9.36 -2.26
CA ARG A 126 13.56 9.28 -1.20
C ARG A 126 13.71 10.42 -0.20
N ALA A 127 12.61 10.82 0.43
CA ALA A 127 12.63 11.75 1.54
C ALA A 127 13.38 11.17 2.75
N SER A 128 13.97 12.05 3.56
CA SER A 128 14.54 11.68 4.85
C SER A 128 13.42 11.24 5.82
N ALA A 129 13.79 10.45 6.82
CA ALA A 129 12.85 10.15 7.90
C ALA A 129 12.59 11.40 8.75
N PRO A 130 11.37 11.54 9.33
CA PRO A 130 11.09 12.57 10.31
C PRO A 130 11.99 12.46 11.52
N ASP A 131 12.20 13.58 12.23
CA ASP A 131 12.94 13.57 13.46
C ASP A 131 12.16 12.89 14.62
N GLU A 132 12.81 12.78 15.78
CA GLU A 132 12.24 12.08 16.94
C GLU A 132 11.01 12.81 17.51
N SER A 133 10.99 14.14 17.44
CA SER A 133 9.87 14.95 17.92
C SER A 133 8.66 14.80 17.01
N GLU A 134 8.86 14.91 15.71
CA GLU A 134 7.83 14.71 14.69
C GLU A 134 7.23 13.30 14.75
N ILE A 135 8.09 12.26 14.85
CA ILE A 135 7.60 10.88 15.01
C ILE A 135 6.76 10.73 16.28
N SER A 136 7.14 11.40 17.37
CA SER A 136 6.39 11.34 18.62
C SER A 136 5.02 11.98 18.50
N GLU A 137 4.93 13.13 17.84
CA GLU A 137 3.67 13.83 17.61
C GLU A 137 2.77 13.02 16.65
N ILE A 138 3.31 12.57 15.52
CA ILE A 138 2.58 11.71 14.58
C ILE A 138 2.08 10.43 15.26
N ASN A 139 2.91 9.81 16.10
CA ASN A 139 2.53 8.63 16.87
C ASN A 139 1.34 8.90 17.80
N ALA A 140 1.33 10.06 18.48
CA ALA A 140 0.22 10.45 19.34
C ALA A 140 -1.08 10.67 18.53
N ARG A 141 -1.01 11.34 17.38
CA ARG A 141 -2.14 11.59 16.49
C ARG A 141 -2.70 10.31 15.87
N LEU A 142 -1.83 9.45 15.37
CA LEU A 142 -2.23 8.15 14.84
C LEU A 142 -2.87 7.28 15.92
N GLY A 143 -2.28 7.26 17.13
CA GLY A 143 -2.85 6.55 18.27
C GLY A 143 -4.24 7.06 18.64
N ALA A 144 -4.44 8.36 18.67
CA ALA A 144 -5.75 8.98 18.93
C ALA A 144 -6.79 8.58 17.87
N ALA A 145 -6.42 8.60 16.59
CA ALA A 145 -7.30 8.20 15.50
C ALA A 145 -7.69 6.71 15.60
N ILE A 146 -6.74 5.84 15.93
CA ILE A 146 -6.97 4.41 16.14
C ILE A 146 -7.95 4.18 17.29
N MET A 147 -7.75 4.86 18.41
CA MET A 147 -8.63 4.74 19.59
C MET A 147 -10.05 5.25 19.32
N LEU A 148 -10.22 6.26 18.48
CA LEU A 148 -11.55 6.73 18.04
C LEU A 148 -12.22 5.70 17.12
N TRP A 149 -11.47 5.10 16.21
CA TRP A 149 -11.98 4.12 15.27
C TRP A 149 -12.28 2.77 15.91
N GLN A 150 -11.45 2.35 16.88
CA GLN A 150 -11.55 1.09 17.60
C GLN A 150 -11.29 1.29 19.12
N PRO A 151 -12.30 1.72 19.89
CA PRO A 151 -12.12 2.08 21.30
C PRO A 151 -11.60 0.95 22.20
N ASP A 152 -11.91 -0.31 21.85
CA ASP A 152 -11.52 -1.48 22.66
C ASP A 152 -10.09 -1.97 22.35
N THR A 153 -9.37 -1.33 21.43
CA THR A 153 -7.99 -1.70 21.10
C THR A 153 -7.03 -1.38 22.24
N LYS A 154 -6.30 -2.37 22.70
CA LYS A 154 -5.17 -2.16 23.63
C LYS A 154 -3.95 -1.69 22.83
N LEU A 155 -3.84 -0.39 22.66
CA LEU A 155 -2.77 0.21 21.87
C LEU A 155 -1.52 0.41 22.73
N ASP A 156 -0.41 -0.25 22.39
CA ASP A 156 0.92 0.06 22.90
C ASP A 156 1.54 1.20 22.08
N ALA A 157 1.49 2.42 22.61
CA ALA A 157 2.02 3.61 21.96
C ALA A 157 3.54 3.53 21.68
N ALA A 158 4.30 2.83 22.53
CA ALA A 158 5.73 2.64 22.32
C ALA A 158 6.00 1.67 21.16
N GLU A 159 5.21 0.61 21.03
CA GLU A 159 5.33 -0.31 19.89
C GLU A 159 4.84 0.33 18.59
N LEU A 160 3.78 1.14 18.63
CA LEU A 160 3.33 1.92 17.48
C LEU A 160 4.45 2.85 16.99
N LYS A 161 5.10 3.59 17.89
CA LYS A 161 6.25 4.45 17.56
C LYS A 161 7.42 3.65 16.97
N ARG A 162 7.70 2.46 17.51
CA ARG A 162 8.74 1.57 16.97
C ARG A 162 8.38 1.10 15.54
N ALA A 163 7.11 0.80 15.29
CA ALA A 163 6.64 0.38 13.96
C ALA A 163 6.82 1.51 12.93
N LEU A 164 6.46 2.74 13.26
CA LEU A 164 6.68 3.92 12.41
C LEU A 164 8.17 4.11 12.06
N LYS A 165 9.05 4.03 13.06
CA LYS A 165 10.51 4.14 12.86
C LYS A 165 11.07 3.02 11.99
N ARG A 166 10.64 1.78 12.21
CA ARG A 166 11.08 0.62 11.40
C ARG A 166 10.61 0.76 9.96
N CYS A 167 9.40 1.23 9.74
CA CYS A 167 8.85 1.46 8.41
C CYS A 167 9.74 2.39 7.60
N MET A 168 10.10 3.55 8.14
CA MET A 168 10.99 4.51 7.48
C MET A 168 12.42 3.98 7.32
N GLY A 169 12.97 3.33 8.35
CA GLY A 169 14.30 2.76 8.32
C GLY A 169 14.48 1.66 7.27
N LEU A 170 13.51 0.75 7.17
CA LEU A 170 13.53 -0.33 6.19
C LEU A 170 13.25 0.16 4.78
N GLY A 171 12.34 1.12 4.62
CA GLY A 171 12.13 1.78 3.34
C GLY A 171 13.41 2.41 2.79
N GLY A 172 14.20 3.06 3.65
CA GLY A 172 15.52 3.59 3.28
C GLY A 172 16.57 2.51 3.00
N ALA A 173 16.54 1.38 3.69
CA ALA A 173 17.45 0.26 3.47
C ALA A 173 17.13 -0.49 2.16
N LEU A 174 15.85 -0.74 1.88
CA LEU A 174 15.40 -1.39 0.64
C LEU A 174 15.66 -0.52 -0.59
N GLY A 175 15.54 0.80 -0.48
CA GLY A 175 15.93 1.72 -1.54
C GLY A 175 17.45 1.74 -1.81
N ARG A 176 18.29 1.40 -0.81
CA ARG A 176 19.74 1.27 -0.99
C ARG A 176 20.17 -0.09 -1.54
N LEU A 177 19.35 -1.13 -1.35
CA LEU A 177 19.57 -2.45 -1.93
C LEU A 177 19.10 -2.54 -3.39
N GLY A 178 18.35 -1.54 -3.87
CA GLY A 178 17.93 -1.37 -5.25
C GLY A 178 19.00 -0.79 -6.18
N GLY A 179 20.28 -1.03 -5.93
CA GLY A 179 21.35 -0.82 -6.89
C GLY A 179 21.23 -1.83 -8.03
N GLU A 180 20.88 -1.37 -9.20
CA GLU A 180 20.51 -2.02 -10.45
C GLU A 180 18.99 -2.32 -10.54
N PRO A 181 18.31 -1.95 -11.63
CA PRO A 181 16.94 -2.38 -11.92
C PRO A 181 16.96 -3.85 -12.37
N GLY A 182 17.48 -4.70 -11.52
CA GLY A 182 17.49 -6.13 -11.68
C GLY A 182 16.20 -6.73 -11.15
N ALA A 183 15.65 -7.67 -11.88
CA ALA A 183 14.53 -8.48 -11.44
C ALA A 183 14.80 -9.04 -10.04
N LEU A 184 13.92 -8.77 -9.09
CA LEU A 184 14.03 -9.37 -7.77
C LEU A 184 13.73 -10.86 -7.91
N ARG A 185 14.70 -11.70 -7.60
CA ARG A 185 14.49 -13.12 -7.47
C ARG A 185 13.77 -13.41 -6.17
N VAL A 186 12.60 -13.96 -6.25
CA VAL A 186 11.83 -14.44 -5.11
C VAL A 186 11.52 -15.89 -5.37
N ASP A 187 12.17 -16.76 -4.61
CA ASP A 187 11.80 -18.18 -4.60
C ASP A 187 10.48 -18.33 -3.85
N ASP A 188 9.46 -18.84 -4.51
CA ASP A 188 8.22 -19.17 -3.83
C ASP A 188 8.38 -20.50 -3.05
N GLU A 189 7.37 -20.81 -2.20
CA GLU A 189 7.36 -22.06 -1.43
C GLU A 189 7.38 -23.34 -2.33
N ALA A 190 7.15 -23.19 -3.62
CA ALA A 190 7.25 -24.24 -4.62
C ALA A 190 8.66 -24.32 -5.26
N GLY A 191 9.59 -23.43 -4.89
CA GLY A 191 10.93 -23.34 -5.46
C GLY A 191 10.91 -22.86 -6.91
N MET A 192 9.86 -22.11 -7.33
CA MET A 192 9.77 -21.45 -8.61
C MET A 192 10.28 -20.03 -8.50
N GLU A 193 11.28 -19.69 -9.29
CA GLU A 193 11.80 -18.35 -9.38
C GLU A 193 10.73 -17.42 -9.97
N GLN A 194 10.26 -16.45 -9.19
CA GLN A 194 9.25 -15.48 -9.62
C GLN A 194 9.93 -14.15 -9.88
N LEU A 195 10.29 -13.94 -11.11
CA LEU A 195 10.78 -12.69 -11.62
C LEU A 195 9.59 -11.83 -12.03
N VAL A 196 9.45 -10.66 -11.43
CA VAL A 196 8.59 -9.59 -11.95
C VAL A 196 9.49 -8.42 -12.30
N SER A 197 9.61 -8.12 -13.59
CA SER A 197 10.36 -6.97 -14.07
C SER A 197 9.43 -5.83 -14.49
N PRO A 198 9.94 -4.59 -14.60
CA PRO A 198 9.16 -3.48 -15.15
C PRO A 198 8.56 -3.78 -16.54
N ASP A 199 9.29 -4.48 -17.41
CA ASP A 199 8.80 -4.85 -18.74
C ASP A 199 7.64 -5.84 -18.67
N GLN A 200 7.66 -6.76 -17.71
CA GLN A 200 6.57 -7.71 -17.48
C GLN A 200 5.30 -7.02 -16.98
N LEU A 201 5.40 -5.94 -16.21
CA LEU A 201 4.24 -5.14 -15.80
C LEU A 201 3.50 -4.58 -17.02
N GLN A 202 4.24 -4.00 -17.96
CA GLN A 202 3.66 -3.43 -19.17
C GLN A 202 3.12 -4.52 -20.10
N ALA A 203 3.84 -5.61 -20.29
CA ALA A 203 3.37 -6.74 -21.09
C ALA A 203 2.08 -7.36 -20.52
N PHE A 204 1.98 -7.48 -19.19
CA PHE A 204 0.79 -7.97 -18.52
C PHE A 204 -0.41 -7.03 -18.73
N ALA A 205 -0.20 -5.72 -18.59
CA ALA A 205 -1.24 -4.72 -18.87
C ALA A 205 -1.76 -4.83 -20.30
N LEU A 206 -0.85 -4.85 -21.29
CA LEU A 206 -1.21 -4.93 -22.70
C LEU A 206 -1.93 -6.24 -23.09
N SER A 207 -1.70 -7.33 -22.37
CA SER A 207 -2.40 -8.59 -22.59
C SER A 207 -3.86 -8.57 -22.13
N GLY A 208 -4.25 -7.54 -21.38
CA GLY A 208 -5.54 -7.45 -20.70
C GLY A 208 -5.57 -8.27 -19.42
N TRP A 209 -5.74 -7.61 -18.29
CA TRP A 209 -5.86 -8.26 -16.99
C TRP A 209 -7.29 -8.17 -16.45
N ARG A 210 -7.66 -9.15 -15.66
CA ARG A 210 -8.99 -9.22 -15.06
C ARG A 210 -8.92 -8.87 -13.58
N ASN A 211 -9.71 -7.88 -13.16
CA ASN A 211 -9.87 -7.56 -11.75
C ASN A 211 -10.39 -8.80 -11.00
N PRO A 212 -9.69 -9.29 -9.95
CA PRO A 212 -10.06 -10.53 -9.28
C PRO A 212 -11.41 -10.50 -8.56
N TRP A 213 -11.91 -9.30 -8.24
CA TRP A 213 -13.18 -9.12 -7.50
C TRP A 213 -14.36 -8.83 -8.42
N THR A 214 -14.18 -7.95 -9.39
CA THR A 214 -15.28 -7.54 -10.26
C THR A 214 -15.37 -8.36 -11.54
N GLY A 215 -14.31 -9.04 -11.91
CA GLY A 215 -14.20 -9.74 -13.18
C GLY A 215 -14.04 -8.83 -14.40
N ILE A 216 -14.03 -7.51 -14.21
CA ILE A 216 -13.86 -6.53 -15.29
C ILE A 216 -12.44 -6.66 -15.86
N VAL A 217 -12.36 -6.65 -17.19
CA VAL A 217 -11.07 -6.66 -17.90
C VAL A 217 -10.61 -5.22 -18.12
N SER A 218 -9.35 -4.95 -17.82
CA SER A 218 -8.67 -3.68 -18.09
C SER A 218 -7.37 -3.93 -18.83
N CYS A 219 -6.92 -2.93 -19.58
CA CYS A 219 -5.58 -2.84 -20.17
C CYS A 219 -4.75 -1.72 -19.55
N ASP A 220 -5.25 -1.12 -18.45
CA ASP A 220 -4.53 -0.05 -17.76
C ASP A 220 -3.22 -0.58 -17.22
N GLY A 221 -2.14 0.08 -17.59
CA GLY A 221 -0.79 -0.22 -17.12
C GLY A 221 -0.37 0.72 -15.99
N PRO A 222 0.91 0.63 -15.57
CA PRO A 222 1.42 1.45 -14.48
C PRO A 222 1.24 2.96 -14.67
N PHE A 223 1.30 3.47 -15.91
CA PHE A 223 1.12 4.91 -16.20
C PHE A 223 -0.32 5.37 -16.00
N GLU A 224 -1.29 4.62 -16.52
CA GLU A 224 -2.71 4.93 -16.40
C GLU A 224 -3.16 4.84 -14.95
N LEU A 225 -2.73 3.79 -14.25
CA LEU A 225 -3.02 3.59 -12.83
C LEU A 225 -2.39 4.68 -11.96
N LEU A 226 -1.15 5.10 -12.24
CA LEU A 226 -0.52 6.22 -11.55
C LEU A 226 -1.26 7.54 -11.80
N GLY A 227 -1.66 7.80 -13.04
CA GLY A 227 -2.47 8.97 -13.38
C GLY A 227 -3.78 9.02 -12.62
N ALA A 228 -4.50 7.87 -12.53
CA ALA A 228 -5.72 7.75 -11.76
C ALA A 228 -5.49 7.95 -10.25
N ALA A 229 -4.42 7.38 -9.70
CA ALA A 229 -4.04 7.53 -8.30
C ALA A 229 -3.71 8.97 -7.94
N LEU A 230 -2.92 9.68 -8.76
CA LEU A 230 -2.56 11.08 -8.55
C LEU A 230 -3.80 11.98 -8.60
N LYS A 231 -4.64 11.83 -9.62
CA LYS A 231 -5.90 12.57 -9.71
C LYS A 231 -6.75 12.37 -8.46
N ARG A 232 -6.87 11.11 -8.02
CA ARG A 232 -7.63 10.80 -6.81
C ARG A 232 -7.00 11.39 -5.55
N THR A 233 -5.68 11.35 -5.44
CA THR A 233 -4.94 11.99 -4.33
C THR A 233 -5.23 13.48 -4.27
N ASP A 234 -5.19 14.18 -5.40
CA ASP A 234 -5.47 15.62 -5.46
C ASP A 234 -6.91 15.96 -5.01
N GLU A 235 -7.90 15.15 -5.44
CA GLU A 235 -9.29 15.29 -5.01
C GLU A 235 -9.42 15.12 -3.47
N LEU A 236 -8.78 14.10 -2.90
CA LEU A 236 -8.82 13.81 -1.47
C LEU A 236 -8.12 14.90 -0.64
N ILE A 237 -6.96 15.39 -1.09
CA ILE A 237 -6.24 16.49 -0.46
C ILE A 237 -7.08 17.78 -0.50
N ALA A 238 -7.73 18.08 -1.62
CA ALA A 238 -8.61 19.24 -1.72
C ALA A 238 -9.78 19.13 -0.73
N ALA A 239 -10.40 17.97 -0.62
CA ALA A 239 -11.49 17.73 0.34
C ALA A 239 -11.01 17.89 1.81
N ALA A 240 -9.84 17.34 2.15
CA ALA A 240 -9.23 17.47 3.47
C ALA A 240 -8.97 18.95 3.83
N ARG A 241 -8.47 19.72 2.88
CA ARG A 241 -8.24 21.17 3.07
C ARG A 241 -9.55 21.94 3.29
N LEU A 242 -10.63 21.59 2.57
CA LEU A 242 -11.97 22.18 2.79
C LEU A 242 -12.51 21.81 4.18
N TYR A 243 -12.34 20.56 4.59
CA TYR A 243 -12.73 20.10 5.92
C TYR A 243 -12.01 20.88 7.04
N TRP A 244 -10.71 21.02 6.97
CA TRP A 244 -9.92 21.78 7.96
C TRP A 244 -10.25 23.29 8.00
N ARG A 245 -10.77 23.85 6.90
CA ARG A 245 -11.26 25.23 6.85
C ARG A 245 -12.70 25.38 7.34
N GLY A 246 -13.36 24.30 7.75
CA GLY A 246 -14.77 24.29 8.13
C GLY A 246 -15.76 24.50 6.98
N MET A 247 -15.29 24.33 5.73
CA MET A 247 -16.10 24.45 4.51
C MET A 247 -16.73 23.13 4.06
N MET A 248 -16.41 22.05 4.73
CA MET A 248 -16.95 20.71 4.52
C MET A 248 -17.15 20.04 5.87
N ASP A 249 -18.30 19.42 6.10
CA ASP A 249 -18.54 18.63 7.30
C ASP A 249 -17.98 17.20 7.19
N ALA A 250 -17.92 16.50 8.32
CA ALA A 250 -17.36 15.15 8.38
C ALA A 250 -18.17 14.12 7.56
N SER A 251 -19.48 14.28 7.45
CA SER A 251 -20.35 13.37 6.68
C SER A 251 -20.08 13.50 5.19
N THR A 252 -20.02 14.74 4.70
CA THR A 252 -19.69 15.06 3.32
C THR A 252 -18.27 14.59 2.98
N LEU A 253 -17.30 14.84 3.87
CA LEU A 253 -15.94 14.36 3.71
C LEU A 253 -15.89 12.82 3.62
N CYS A 254 -16.59 12.11 4.51
CA CYS A 254 -16.66 10.65 4.50
C CYS A 254 -17.23 10.13 3.16
N ALA A 255 -18.26 10.78 2.63
CA ALA A 255 -18.83 10.44 1.32
C ALA A 255 -17.82 10.67 0.17
N VAL A 256 -17.05 11.76 0.21
CA VAL A 256 -15.99 12.04 -0.78
C VAL A 256 -14.84 11.04 -0.66
N LEU A 257 -14.40 10.71 0.55
CA LEU A 257 -13.34 9.71 0.78
C LEU A 257 -13.73 8.35 0.18
N GLY A 258 -14.99 7.96 0.36
CA GLY A 258 -15.51 6.65 -0.03
C GLY A 258 -14.98 5.53 0.87
N ASP A 259 -15.81 4.54 1.14
CA ASP A 259 -15.47 3.42 2.04
C ASP A 259 -14.97 2.22 1.21
N ARG A 260 -13.82 2.40 0.54
CA ARG A 260 -13.23 1.40 -0.33
C ARG A 260 -12.14 0.61 0.39
N SER A 261 -12.09 -0.68 0.13
CA SER A 261 -10.95 -1.52 0.52
C SER A 261 -9.71 -1.11 -0.28
N TYR A 262 -8.60 -0.91 0.40
CA TYR A 262 -7.30 -0.66 -0.22
C TYR A 262 -6.85 -1.85 -1.09
N LEU A 263 -7.32 -3.06 -0.77
CA LEU A 263 -6.92 -4.28 -1.47
C LEU A 263 -7.67 -4.50 -2.78
N SER A 264 -8.97 -4.19 -2.81
CA SER A 264 -9.82 -4.48 -3.98
C SER A 264 -10.19 -3.24 -4.80
N GLY A 265 -10.05 -2.05 -4.22
CA GLY A 265 -10.61 -0.83 -4.79
C GLY A 265 -12.12 -0.74 -4.70
N GLU A 266 -12.80 -1.79 -4.23
CA GLU A 266 -14.25 -1.89 -4.12
C GLU A 266 -14.71 -1.56 -2.69
N TYR A 267 -16.02 -1.32 -2.51
CA TYR A 267 -16.56 -1.15 -1.17
C TYR A 267 -16.31 -2.40 -0.33
N TRP A 268 -15.71 -2.22 0.85
CA TRP A 268 -15.16 -3.30 1.69
C TRP A 268 -16.18 -4.39 2.06
N ARG A 269 -17.47 -4.06 2.16
CA ARG A 269 -18.53 -5.01 2.52
C ARG A 269 -18.85 -6.01 1.40
N THR A 270 -18.41 -5.74 0.18
CA THR A 270 -18.77 -6.53 -1.01
C THR A 270 -17.61 -7.33 -1.60
N SER A 271 -16.40 -7.14 -1.10
CA SER A 271 -15.19 -7.65 -1.76
C SER A 271 -14.15 -8.17 -0.76
N PRO A 272 -14.32 -9.37 -0.21
CA PRO A 272 -13.29 -9.99 0.62
C PRO A 272 -12.02 -10.20 -0.22
N PRO A 273 -10.83 -10.15 0.39
CA PRO A 273 -9.58 -10.45 -0.32
C PRO A 273 -9.60 -11.89 -0.87
N PRO A 274 -8.92 -12.16 -2.00
CA PRO A 274 -8.79 -13.51 -2.51
C PRO A 274 -8.08 -14.40 -1.49
N GLU A 275 -8.57 -15.63 -1.35
CA GLU A 275 -7.96 -16.58 -0.43
C GLU A 275 -6.53 -16.94 -0.86
N PRO A 276 -5.57 -16.97 0.07
CA PRO A 276 -4.22 -17.45 -0.21
C PRO A 276 -4.26 -18.92 -0.66
N LEU A 277 -3.35 -19.30 -1.54
CA LEU A 277 -3.12 -20.72 -1.81
C LEU A 277 -2.73 -21.44 -0.51
N GLU A 278 -3.53 -22.43 -0.11
CA GLU A 278 -3.16 -23.28 0.99
C GLU A 278 -1.88 -24.06 0.65
N ALA A 279 -0.92 -24.12 1.58
CA ALA A 279 0.35 -24.85 1.41
C ALA A 279 0.16 -26.32 1.02
N GLY A 280 -1.00 -26.92 1.32
CA GLY A 280 -1.39 -28.26 0.89
C GLY A 280 -1.67 -28.40 -0.60
N ARG A 281 -2.26 -27.37 -1.24
CA ARG A 281 -2.50 -27.34 -2.70
C ARG A 281 -1.20 -27.16 -3.47
N LEU A 282 -0.24 -26.38 -2.97
CA LEU A 282 1.10 -26.25 -3.52
C LEU A 282 1.86 -27.58 -3.56
N ARG A 283 1.75 -28.41 -2.50
CA ARG A 283 2.37 -29.76 -2.48
C ARG A 283 1.75 -30.71 -3.49
N ALA A 284 0.45 -30.62 -3.73
CA ALA A 284 -0.24 -31.43 -4.74
C ALA A 284 0.17 -31.02 -6.16
N VAL A 285 0.26 -29.72 -6.45
CA VAL A 285 0.73 -29.19 -7.75
C VAL A 285 2.19 -29.57 -7.99
N LYS A 286 3.07 -29.45 -7.00
CA LYS A 286 4.46 -29.88 -7.10
C LYS A 286 4.60 -31.36 -7.46
N ARG A 287 3.76 -32.25 -6.90
CA ARG A 287 3.74 -33.67 -7.26
C ARG A 287 3.32 -33.92 -8.71
N VAL A 288 2.36 -33.18 -9.22
CA VAL A 288 1.87 -33.31 -10.60
C VAL A 288 2.95 -32.84 -11.60
N PHE A 289 3.58 -31.69 -11.38
CA PHE A 289 4.60 -31.15 -12.29
C PHE A 289 5.93 -31.88 -12.20
N MET A 290 6.38 -32.32 -11.03
CA MET A 290 7.61 -33.09 -10.89
C MET A 290 7.45 -34.53 -11.39
N GLY A 291 6.25 -35.11 -11.27
CA GLY A 291 5.92 -36.42 -11.85
C GLY A 291 5.89 -36.45 -13.37
N ALA A 292 5.52 -35.33 -14.00
CA ALA A 292 5.51 -35.19 -15.46
C ALA A 292 6.92 -35.13 -16.07
N LYS A 293 7.89 -34.47 -15.40
CA LYS A 293 9.28 -34.40 -15.85
C LYS A 293 10.02 -35.73 -15.78
N SER A 294 9.62 -36.64 -14.89
CA SER A 294 10.22 -37.98 -14.76
C SER A 294 9.78 -38.94 -15.86
N LYS A 295 8.63 -38.74 -16.50
CA LYS A 295 8.13 -39.58 -17.60
C LYS A 295 8.63 -39.16 -19.00
N ALA A 296 9.23 -37.98 -19.12
CA ALA A 296 9.78 -37.47 -20.39
C ALA A 296 11.27 -37.85 -20.61
N LYS A 297 11.87 -38.62 -19.72
CA LYS A 297 13.27 -39.07 -19.78
C LYS A 297 13.40 -40.59 -19.78
N LYS A 298 12.41 -41.31 -20.30
CA LYS A 298 12.55 -42.75 -20.63
C LYS A 298 12.24 -42.99 -22.08
#